data_a4d6633c34397dfca6ada313f3f5ccf5
#
_entry.id   a4d6633c34397dfca6ada313f3f5ccf5
#
_cell.length_a   1.000
_cell.length_b   1.000
_cell.length_c   1.000
_cell.angle_alpha   90.00
_cell.angle_beta   90.00
_cell.angle_gamma   90.00
#
_symmetry.space_group_name_H-M   'P 1'
#
loop_
_entity.id
_entity.type
_entity.pdbx_description
1 polymer ?
#
loop_
_entity_poly.entity_id
_entity_poly.type
_entity_poly.pdbx_seq_one_letter_code
_entity_poly.pdbx_strand_id
1 'polypeptide(L)'
;MNMKKSIIKGVFTLAALALTMTSCNKFLDENPDHTYVSGNTPYLISRFLTYSYPLASIAYISELASDNSYEDIDDNPNRNRFLDEAFKWKEISPRGAYADEEGPAALWEQYYYPIAQANEVLTLIQESGDESPRNLASRGEALAVRAWAHFQLANVFCLPYNYDEQGGATNLGIPYVKERVTTILPDYPRGTLKETYELIEQDLLAAIPLLEKYSNYKEEIKRFHFTPEAAYAFAARFYLYYNKPEKAKEYADKVLGTNPQSRLRKWESIFANINAENANAKALAYSSLADPANLLVISLKSNFQYLTTSGVYTTATHYAHQNRTADEETLWANIWNTGRTHEEYNFSPYLFSTVYSDKVYQPKMPDLGRGYTTEVLLTTDEVLINRAEAEVRLGDYDAALRDLNAWTEVYLRKSVAKRTFTEAELKAYYDKLPYADKTTMSPKKHITGAHFTLHDGSKITEGTRAEILLQYVLQCRRVLTLHEGLRWQDIKRYGITVYHWTKTDLGAGTYEVKKDGILEGNDLRQAILLPEQAIKGKIKQNPR
;
A
#
# COMPACT_ATOMS: atom_id res chain seq x y z
N MET A 1 82.94 -14.39 -18.41
CA MET A 1 82.49 -13.85 -17.10
C MET A 1 81.16 -13.05 -17.19
N ASN A 2 80.53 -12.93 -18.37
CA ASN A 2 79.28 -12.17 -18.55
C ASN A 2 77.97 -12.97 -18.51
N MET A 3 78.01 -14.29 -18.65
CA MET A 3 76.80 -15.12 -18.68
C MET A 3 76.24 -15.42 -17.31
N LYS A 4 77.08 -15.54 -16.26
CA LYS A 4 76.61 -15.76 -14.86
C LYS A 4 75.98 -14.55 -14.25
N LYS A 5 76.30 -13.32 -14.64
CA LYS A 5 75.67 -12.08 -14.14
C LYS A 5 74.30 -11.85 -14.74
N SER A 6 74.00 -12.38 -15.94
CA SER A 6 72.69 -12.24 -16.58
C SER A 6 71.67 -13.21 -15.97
N ILE A 7 72.07 -14.41 -15.58
CA ILE A 7 71.20 -15.41 -14.96
C ILE A 7 70.80 -14.96 -13.54
N ILE A 8 71.74 -14.39 -12.77
CA ILE A 8 71.44 -13.88 -11.41
C ILE A 8 70.48 -12.68 -11.44
N LYS A 9 70.60 -11.78 -12.44
CA LYS A 9 69.64 -10.69 -12.63
C LYS A 9 68.22 -11.19 -13.02
N GLY A 10 68.16 -12.22 -13.87
CA GLY A 10 66.86 -12.84 -14.27
C GLY A 10 66.14 -13.52 -13.10
N VAL A 11 66.88 -14.23 -12.23
CA VAL A 11 66.31 -14.89 -11.07
C VAL A 11 65.86 -13.90 -10.01
N PHE A 12 66.58 -12.79 -9.79
CA PHE A 12 66.11 -11.72 -8.89
C PHE A 12 64.91 -10.97 -9.41
N THR A 13 64.77 -10.80 -10.72
CA THR A 13 63.62 -10.14 -11.33
C THR A 13 62.36 -11.03 -11.26
N LEU A 14 62.51 -12.35 -11.47
CA LEU A 14 61.41 -13.31 -11.32
C LEU A 14 60.97 -13.45 -9.83
N ALA A 15 61.91 -13.45 -8.89
CA ALA A 15 61.62 -13.52 -7.47
C ALA A 15 60.94 -12.24 -6.97
N ALA A 16 61.28 -11.06 -7.49
CA ALA A 16 60.62 -9.80 -7.17
C ALA A 16 59.20 -9.75 -7.78
N LEU A 17 58.94 -10.29 -8.98
CA LEU A 17 57.61 -10.42 -9.55
C LEU A 17 56.72 -11.42 -8.79
N ALA A 18 57.30 -12.52 -8.29
CA ALA A 18 56.54 -13.50 -7.49
C ALA A 18 56.16 -13.00 -6.11
N LEU A 19 56.94 -12.07 -5.50
CA LEU A 19 56.62 -11.43 -4.22
C LEU A 19 55.57 -10.33 -4.34
N THR A 20 55.34 -9.78 -5.54
CA THR A 20 54.27 -8.78 -5.75
C THR A 20 52.92 -9.43 -6.03
N MET A 21 52.85 -10.69 -6.38
CA MET A 21 51.57 -11.40 -6.59
C MET A 21 50.94 -11.96 -5.31
N THR A 22 51.68 -12.08 -4.21
CA THR A 22 51.12 -12.50 -2.92
C THR A 22 50.60 -11.38 -2.06
N SER A 23 50.85 -10.13 -2.45
CA SER A 23 50.35 -8.94 -1.70
C SER A 23 48.97 -8.48 -2.12
N CYS A 24 48.45 -8.94 -3.27
CA CYS A 24 47.15 -8.45 -3.76
C CYS A 24 45.93 -9.16 -3.16
N ASN A 25 46.10 -10.37 -2.61
CA ASN A 25 44.93 -11.07 -2.04
C ASN A 25 44.49 -10.45 -0.71
N LYS A 26 45.38 -9.97 0.12
CA LYS A 26 45.00 -9.28 1.36
C LYS A 26 44.37 -7.87 1.15
N PHE A 27 44.74 -7.21 0.05
CA PHE A 27 44.16 -5.88 -0.27
C PHE A 27 42.77 -6.02 -0.92
N LEU A 28 42.46 -7.15 -1.52
CA LEU A 28 41.12 -7.46 -2.03
C LEU A 28 40.18 -8.00 -0.94
N ASP A 29 40.74 -8.46 0.19
CA ASP A 29 39.97 -8.89 1.37
C ASP A 29 39.71 -7.76 2.38
N GLU A 30 40.35 -6.60 2.22
CA GLU A 30 40.02 -5.40 3.00
C GLU A 30 38.89 -4.64 2.31
N ASN A 31 37.74 -4.56 2.96
CA ASN A 31 36.63 -3.71 2.53
C ASN A 31 37.11 -2.28 2.35
N PRO A 32 36.95 -1.65 1.17
CA PRO A 32 37.45 -0.29 0.90
C PRO A 32 36.75 0.79 1.72
N ASP A 33 35.73 0.46 2.48
CA ASP A 33 34.98 1.37 3.30
C ASP A 33 34.88 0.83 4.74
N HIS A 34 35.52 1.50 5.68
CA HIS A 34 35.44 1.19 7.12
C HIS A 34 34.03 1.37 7.70
N THR A 35 33.05 1.83 6.90
CA THR A 35 31.63 1.84 7.25
C THR A 35 30.95 0.50 6.95
N TYR A 36 31.55 -0.38 6.15
CA TYR A 36 31.10 -1.76 5.96
C TYR A 36 31.51 -2.59 7.16
N VAL A 37 30.64 -2.69 8.12
CA VAL A 37 30.83 -3.58 9.27
C VAL A 37 30.67 -5.01 8.79
N SER A 38 31.79 -5.65 8.46
CA SER A 38 31.82 -7.08 8.18
C SER A 38 31.55 -7.86 9.47
N GLY A 39 30.39 -8.44 9.58
CA GLY A 39 30.07 -9.30 10.71
C GLY A 39 28.64 -9.83 10.66
N ASN A 40 28.52 -11.15 10.73
CA ASN A 40 27.22 -11.85 10.81
C ASN A 40 26.68 -11.88 12.25
N THR A 41 26.88 -10.81 13.03
CA THR A 41 26.32 -10.77 14.38
C THR A 41 24.81 -10.49 14.32
N PRO A 42 24.01 -11.08 15.21
CA PRO A 42 22.55 -10.83 15.24
C PRO A 42 22.17 -9.35 15.32
N TYR A 43 23.03 -8.54 15.93
CA TYR A 43 22.83 -7.08 15.99
C TYR A 43 22.94 -6.43 14.60
N LEU A 44 23.95 -6.79 13.82
CA LEU A 44 24.18 -6.23 12.48
C LEU A 44 23.12 -6.72 11.51
N ILE A 45 22.80 -8.01 11.54
CA ILE A 45 21.73 -8.60 10.72
C ILE A 45 20.41 -7.85 10.95
N SER A 46 20.04 -7.61 12.21
CA SER A 46 18.80 -6.88 12.52
C SER A 46 18.81 -5.41 12.03
N ARG A 47 19.98 -4.79 11.85
CA ARG A 47 20.08 -3.42 11.31
C ARG A 47 19.74 -3.37 9.82
N PHE A 48 19.97 -4.42 9.04
CA PHE A 48 19.55 -4.45 7.63
C PHE A 48 18.03 -4.32 7.49
N LEU A 49 17.25 -4.78 8.47
CA LEU A 49 15.80 -4.64 8.46
C LEU A 49 15.32 -3.21 8.53
N THR A 50 16.10 -2.28 9.10
CA THR A 50 15.74 -0.85 9.11
C THR A 50 15.69 -0.23 7.71
N TYR A 51 16.35 -0.85 6.74
CA TYR A 51 16.36 -0.48 5.32
C TYR A 51 15.47 -1.38 4.47
N SER A 52 14.77 -2.34 5.08
CA SER A 52 13.93 -3.31 4.36
C SER A 52 12.50 -2.83 4.15
N TYR A 53 12.28 -1.53 4.13
CA TYR A 53 10.97 -0.93 3.84
C TYR A 53 11.08 0.01 2.64
N PRO A 54 10.04 0.11 1.78
CA PRO A 54 10.11 0.93 0.59
C PRO A 54 10.13 2.41 0.94
N LEU A 55 10.70 3.20 0.03
CA LEU A 55 10.71 4.66 0.12
C LEU A 55 9.69 5.30 -0.85
N ALA A 56 8.87 4.53 -1.55
CA ALA A 56 7.81 5.01 -2.43
C ALA A 56 6.45 4.46 -2.01
N SER A 57 5.40 5.24 -2.24
CA SER A 57 4.01 4.87 -1.98
C SER A 57 3.28 4.48 -3.26
N ILE A 58 2.41 3.48 -3.16
CA ILE A 58 1.48 3.16 -4.24
C ILE A 58 0.33 4.17 -4.34
N ALA A 59 0.15 5.02 -3.34
CA ALA A 59 -1.02 5.87 -3.21
C ALA A 59 -1.18 6.84 -4.38
N TYR A 60 -0.09 7.48 -4.84
CA TYR A 60 -0.16 8.50 -5.87
C TYR A 60 -0.81 7.99 -7.16
N ILE A 61 -0.26 6.91 -7.72
CA ILE A 61 -0.76 6.31 -8.95
C ILE A 61 -2.13 5.65 -8.77
N SER A 62 -2.37 5.06 -7.59
CA SER A 62 -3.63 4.38 -7.26
C SER A 62 -4.78 5.37 -7.07
N GLU A 63 -4.55 6.51 -6.45
CA GLU A 63 -5.58 7.55 -6.32
C GLU A 63 -5.93 8.18 -7.67
N LEU A 64 -4.92 8.46 -8.51
CA LEU A 64 -5.16 8.94 -9.87
C LEU A 64 -5.97 7.96 -10.71
N ALA A 65 -5.73 6.66 -10.55
CA ALA A 65 -6.45 5.62 -11.27
C ALA A 65 -7.87 5.38 -10.76
N SER A 66 -8.17 5.79 -9.53
CA SER A 66 -9.43 5.50 -8.83
C SER A 66 -10.52 6.53 -9.11
N ASP A 67 -11.75 6.20 -8.72
CA ASP A 67 -12.88 7.13 -8.73
C ASP A 67 -12.86 8.20 -7.62
N ASN A 68 -11.74 8.32 -6.90
CA ASN A 68 -11.48 9.44 -5.98
C ASN A 68 -10.96 10.68 -6.72
N SER A 69 -10.43 10.51 -7.92
CA SER A 69 -9.85 11.61 -8.70
C SER A 69 -10.80 12.12 -9.77
N TYR A 70 -10.71 13.41 -10.07
CA TYR A 70 -11.45 14.07 -11.16
C TYR A 70 -10.58 15.14 -11.82
N GLU A 71 -10.92 15.56 -13.02
CA GLU A 71 -10.25 16.64 -13.74
C GLU A 71 -10.92 17.97 -13.41
N ASP A 72 -10.19 18.87 -12.72
CA ASP A 72 -10.62 20.24 -12.47
C ASP A 72 -9.84 21.21 -13.37
N ILE A 73 -10.52 21.81 -14.32
CA ILE A 73 -9.91 22.72 -15.29
C ILE A 73 -9.74 24.14 -14.74
N ASP A 74 -10.40 24.44 -13.62
CA ASP A 74 -10.42 25.81 -13.05
C ASP A 74 -9.17 26.13 -12.24
N ASP A 75 -8.64 25.15 -11.52
CA ASP A 75 -7.66 25.42 -10.48
C ASP A 75 -6.20 25.44 -10.98
N ASN A 76 -5.88 24.71 -12.03
CA ASN A 76 -4.53 24.78 -12.60
C ASN A 76 -4.43 24.23 -14.03
N PRO A 77 -4.10 25.07 -15.02
CA PRO A 77 -3.89 24.62 -16.39
C PRO A 77 -2.60 23.82 -16.60
N ASN A 78 -1.76 23.66 -15.59
CA ASN A 78 -0.50 22.95 -15.70
C ASN A 78 -0.73 21.44 -15.82
N ARG A 79 -0.81 20.97 -17.07
CA ARG A 79 -0.89 19.56 -17.38
C ARG A 79 0.50 18.93 -17.26
N ASN A 80 0.59 17.96 -16.36
CA ASN A 80 1.76 17.11 -16.23
C ASN A 80 1.51 15.81 -16.99
N ARG A 81 2.43 15.40 -17.84
CA ARG A 81 2.31 14.20 -18.66
C ARG A 81 2.09 12.93 -17.81
N PHE A 82 2.81 12.79 -16.73
CA PHE A 82 2.64 11.66 -15.80
C PHE A 82 1.21 11.60 -15.24
N LEU A 83 0.67 12.73 -14.80
CA LEU A 83 -0.68 12.83 -14.26
C LEU A 83 -1.72 12.47 -15.32
N ASP A 84 -1.56 13.00 -16.55
CA ASP A 84 -2.48 12.72 -17.67
C ASP A 84 -2.46 11.23 -18.06
N GLU A 85 -1.29 10.62 -18.12
CA GLU A 85 -1.12 9.20 -18.46
C GLU A 85 -1.69 8.29 -17.35
N ALA A 86 -1.42 8.57 -16.07
CA ALA A 86 -1.93 7.81 -14.94
C ALA A 86 -3.45 7.94 -14.79
N PHE A 87 -3.99 9.15 -14.86
CA PHE A 87 -5.42 9.42 -14.77
C PHE A 87 -6.22 8.76 -15.91
N LYS A 88 -5.64 8.62 -17.09
CA LYS A 88 -6.28 8.00 -18.25
C LYS A 88 -5.88 6.54 -18.46
N TRP A 89 -5.25 5.91 -17.47
CA TRP A 89 -4.77 4.51 -17.51
C TRP A 89 -3.94 4.18 -18.75
N LYS A 90 -3.18 5.16 -19.24
CA LYS A 90 -2.27 5.00 -20.38
C LYS A 90 -0.96 4.37 -19.94
N GLU A 91 -0.11 4.05 -20.91
CA GLU A 91 1.29 3.75 -20.66
C GLU A 91 1.97 4.98 -20.06
N ILE A 92 2.56 4.81 -18.89
CA ILE A 92 3.22 5.89 -18.16
C ILE A 92 4.65 6.01 -18.63
N SER A 93 4.98 7.17 -19.16
CA SER A 93 6.33 7.48 -19.64
C SER A 93 7.33 7.47 -18.49
N PRO A 94 8.52 6.89 -18.69
CA PRO A 94 9.53 6.76 -17.65
C PRO A 94 10.21 8.09 -17.28
N ARG A 95 9.90 9.17 -17.96
CA ARG A 95 10.54 10.47 -17.78
C ARG A 95 9.50 11.58 -17.64
N GLY A 96 9.79 12.51 -16.79
CA GLY A 96 8.97 13.69 -16.54
C GLY A 96 8.81 13.97 -15.06
N ALA A 97 8.32 15.15 -14.72
CA ALA A 97 8.08 15.52 -13.33
C ALA A 97 7.20 14.48 -12.64
N TYR A 98 7.60 14.03 -11.46
CA TYR A 98 7.01 13.00 -10.61
C TYR A 98 7.15 11.55 -11.10
N ALA A 99 7.43 11.27 -12.37
CA ALA A 99 7.57 9.91 -12.89
C ALA A 99 8.76 9.17 -12.26
N ASP A 100 9.84 9.89 -11.93
CA ASP A 100 11.04 9.33 -11.31
C ASP A 100 10.83 8.89 -9.86
N GLU A 101 9.77 9.35 -9.19
CA GLU A 101 9.52 9.11 -7.77
C GLU A 101 8.22 8.34 -7.53
N GLU A 102 7.19 8.59 -8.33
CA GLU A 102 5.84 8.05 -8.16
C GLU A 102 5.42 7.10 -9.30
N GLY A 103 6.25 7.01 -10.35
CA GLY A 103 5.94 6.21 -11.53
C GLY A 103 6.21 4.71 -11.36
N PRO A 104 5.79 3.88 -12.35
CA PRO A 104 5.96 2.44 -12.30
C PRO A 104 7.40 1.98 -12.09
N ALA A 105 8.37 2.74 -12.64
CA ALA A 105 9.80 2.43 -12.50
C ALA A 105 10.27 2.58 -11.04
N ALA A 106 9.90 3.68 -10.40
CA ALA A 106 10.20 3.93 -9.00
C ALA A 106 9.53 2.89 -8.09
N LEU A 107 8.24 2.62 -8.30
CA LEU A 107 7.52 1.61 -7.52
C LEU A 107 8.15 0.22 -7.68
N TRP A 108 8.51 -0.18 -8.90
CA TRP A 108 9.18 -1.44 -9.15
C TRP A 108 10.50 -1.56 -8.38
N GLU A 109 11.37 -0.57 -8.49
CA GLU A 109 12.66 -0.53 -7.80
C GLU A 109 12.47 -0.49 -6.27
N GLN A 110 11.64 0.40 -5.77
CA GLN A 110 11.46 0.64 -4.34
C GLN A 110 10.74 -0.50 -3.60
N TYR A 111 10.03 -1.39 -4.28
CA TYR A 111 9.48 -2.60 -3.67
C TYR A 111 10.35 -3.85 -3.86
N TYR A 112 11.15 -3.93 -4.93
CA TYR A 112 12.17 -5.00 -5.04
C TYR A 112 13.39 -4.75 -4.15
N TYR A 113 13.69 -3.50 -3.80
CA TYR A 113 14.75 -3.18 -2.86
C TYR A 113 14.55 -3.84 -1.47
N PRO A 114 13.43 -3.66 -0.75
CA PRO A 114 13.17 -4.36 0.52
C PRO A 114 13.16 -5.89 0.37
N ILE A 115 12.73 -6.43 -0.77
CA ILE A 115 12.82 -7.87 -1.05
C ILE A 115 14.28 -8.32 -1.06
N ALA A 116 15.16 -7.58 -1.74
CA ALA A 116 16.59 -7.87 -1.76
C ALA A 116 17.22 -7.80 -0.37
N GLN A 117 16.88 -6.77 0.43
CA GLN A 117 17.36 -6.64 1.81
C GLN A 117 16.84 -7.78 2.71
N ALA A 118 15.58 -8.17 2.57
CA ALA A 118 15.02 -9.31 3.30
C ALA A 118 15.74 -10.63 2.94
N ASN A 119 16.01 -10.84 1.65
CA ASN A 119 16.77 -12.02 1.19
C ASN A 119 18.20 -12.01 1.73
N GLU A 120 18.84 -10.84 1.80
CA GLU A 120 20.17 -10.70 2.41
C GLU A 120 20.14 -11.12 3.89
N VAL A 121 19.18 -10.62 4.66
CA VAL A 121 18.99 -10.99 6.08
C VAL A 121 18.78 -12.49 6.23
N LEU A 122 17.91 -13.09 5.41
CA LEU A 122 17.63 -14.53 5.45
C LEU A 122 18.88 -15.35 5.13
N THR A 123 19.67 -14.93 4.15
CA THR A 123 20.92 -15.59 3.76
C THR A 123 21.98 -15.48 4.87
N LEU A 124 22.18 -14.29 5.45
CA LEU A 124 23.14 -14.09 6.54
C LEU A 124 22.80 -14.92 7.79
N ILE A 125 21.52 -15.04 8.13
CA ILE A 125 21.07 -15.92 9.22
C ILE A 125 21.38 -17.38 8.91
N GLN A 126 21.11 -17.81 7.68
CA GLN A 126 21.41 -19.19 7.24
C GLN A 126 22.93 -19.47 7.25
N GLU A 127 23.74 -18.58 6.71
CA GLU A 127 25.19 -18.69 6.66
C GLU A 127 25.83 -18.68 8.06
N SER A 128 25.26 -17.91 8.99
CA SER A 128 25.75 -17.84 10.39
C SER A 128 25.49 -19.12 11.18
N GLY A 129 24.43 -19.85 10.85
CA GLY A 129 23.93 -20.99 11.63
C GLY A 129 23.46 -20.61 13.05
N ASP A 130 23.35 -19.32 13.36
CA ASP A 130 22.94 -18.81 14.68
C ASP A 130 21.42 -18.65 14.74
N GLU A 131 20.76 -19.53 15.49
CA GLU A 131 19.33 -19.51 15.79
C GLU A 131 18.99 -18.77 17.11
N SER A 132 19.77 -17.77 17.47
CA SER A 132 19.46 -16.91 18.62
C SER A 132 18.07 -16.28 18.49
N PRO A 133 17.39 -15.96 19.59
CA PRO A 133 16.08 -15.31 19.56
C PRO A 133 16.04 -14.05 18.67
N ARG A 134 17.15 -13.30 18.63
CA ARG A 134 17.26 -12.11 17.78
C ARG A 134 17.28 -12.45 16.29
N ASN A 135 18.03 -13.48 15.89
CA ASN A 135 18.05 -13.93 14.51
C ASN A 135 16.71 -14.53 14.09
N LEU A 136 16.04 -15.25 14.97
CA LEU A 136 14.71 -15.79 14.69
C LEU A 136 13.65 -14.69 14.57
N ALA A 137 13.73 -13.62 15.39
CA ALA A 137 12.90 -12.42 15.23
C ALA A 137 13.17 -11.75 13.87
N SER A 138 14.45 -11.55 13.51
CA SER A 138 14.84 -10.96 12.23
C SER A 138 14.40 -11.80 11.04
N ARG A 139 14.46 -13.13 11.15
CA ARG A 139 13.92 -14.06 10.12
C ARG A 139 12.41 -13.87 9.94
N GLY A 140 11.66 -13.78 11.04
CA GLY A 140 10.22 -13.55 10.99
C GLY A 140 9.88 -12.23 10.30
N GLU A 141 10.54 -11.15 10.65
CA GLU A 141 10.32 -9.84 10.04
C GLU A 141 10.74 -9.82 8.56
N ALA A 142 11.89 -10.38 8.20
CA ALA A 142 12.33 -10.44 6.81
C ALA A 142 11.34 -11.19 5.91
N LEU A 143 10.79 -12.30 6.39
CA LEU A 143 9.75 -13.05 5.66
C LEU A 143 8.46 -12.23 5.52
N ALA A 144 8.01 -11.53 6.56
CA ALA A 144 6.83 -10.68 6.52
C ALA A 144 7.01 -9.51 5.55
N VAL A 145 8.17 -8.84 5.57
CA VAL A 145 8.52 -7.76 4.63
C VAL A 145 8.53 -8.27 3.19
N ARG A 146 9.16 -9.42 2.94
CA ARG A 146 9.22 -10.02 1.61
C ARG A 146 7.84 -10.36 1.07
N ALA A 147 6.99 -10.97 1.88
CA ALA A 147 5.60 -11.25 1.56
C ALA A 147 4.81 -9.97 1.23
N TRP A 148 4.92 -8.96 2.09
CA TRP A 148 4.23 -7.69 1.93
C TRP A 148 4.68 -6.91 0.70
N ALA A 149 5.98 -6.83 0.43
CA ALA A 149 6.50 -6.13 -0.73
C ALA A 149 6.06 -6.77 -2.06
N HIS A 150 6.09 -8.11 -2.14
CA HIS A 150 5.54 -8.83 -3.30
C HIS A 150 4.03 -8.63 -3.44
N PHE A 151 3.30 -8.60 -2.34
CA PHE A 151 1.86 -8.30 -2.35
C PHE A 151 1.57 -6.91 -2.92
N GLN A 152 2.33 -5.90 -2.53
CA GLN A 152 2.18 -4.54 -3.08
C GLN A 152 2.51 -4.48 -4.58
N LEU A 153 3.59 -5.13 -5.01
CA LEU A 153 3.91 -5.26 -6.45
C LEU A 153 2.79 -5.95 -7.22
N ALA A 154 2.21 -7.03 -6.69
CA ALA A 154 1.09 -7.71 -7.32
C ALA A 154 -0.14 -6.80 -7.42
N ASN A 155 -0.42 -6.00 -6.38
CA ASN A 155 -1.54 -5.05 -6.40
C ASN A 155 -1.38 -3.94 -7.43
N VAL A 156 -0.17 -3.53 -7.75
CA VAL A 156 0.11 -2.51 -8.78
C VAL A 156 0.15 -3.12 -10.17
N PHE A 157 0.90 -4.20 -10.36
CA PHE A 157 1.30 -4.70 -11.67
C PHE A 157 0.53 -5.95 -12.15
N CYS A 158 -0.41 -6.47 -11.36
CA CYS A 158 -1.26 -7.59 -11.77
C CYS A 158 -2.73 -7.21 -11.77
N LEU A 159 -3.54 -7.99 -12.47
CA LEU A 159 -4.98 -8.00 -12.29
C LEU A 159 -5.33 -8.47 -10.86
N PRO A 160 -6.54 -8.23 -10.34
CA PRO A 160 -6.93 -8.76 -9.05
C PRO A 160 -7.01 -10.30 -9.08
N TYR A 161 -6.78 -10.95 -7.94
CA TYR A 161 -6.84 -12.42 -7.86
C TYR A 161 -8.16 -13.00 -8.37
N ASN A 162 -9.24 -12.29 -8.10
CA ASN A 162 -10.60 -12.64 -8.53
C ASN A 162 -11.03 -11.92 -9.81
N TYR A 163 -10.10 -11.62 -10.73
CA TYR A 163 -10.41 -11.04 -12.03
C TYR A 163 -11.33 -11.93 -12.87
N ASP A 164 -11.16 -13.22 -12.72
CA ASP A 164 -11.98 -14.27 -13.33
C ASP A 164 -12.27 -15.40 -12.32
N GLU A 165 -13.07 -16.37 -12.74
CA GLU A 165 -13.46 -17.52 -11.91
C GLU A 165 -12.29 -18.52 -11.67
N GLN A 166 -11.14 -18.32 -12.32
CA GLN A 166 -9.99 -19.23 -12.22
C GLN A 166 -9.00 -18.86 -11.09
N GLY A 167 -9.27 -17.78 -10.36
CA GLY A 167 -8.49 -17.39 -9.20
C GLY A 167 -7.02 -17.16 -9.52
N GLY A 168 -6.74 -16.31 -10.51
CA GLY A 168 -5.38 -15.93 -10.90
C GLY A 168 -4.56 -17.01 -11.61
N ALA A 169 -5.12 -18.18 -11.91
CA ALA A 169 -4.38 -19.29 -12.54
C ALA A 169 -3.93 -18.99 -13.98
N THR A 170 -4.67 -18.14 -14.69
CA THR A 170 -4.38 -17.74 -16.06
C THR A 170 -3.74 -16.36 -16.17
N ASN A 171 -3.76 -15.58 -15.10
CA ASN A 171 -3.27 -14.22 -15.08
C ASN A 171 -1.77 -14.19 -14.70
N LEU A 172 -1.03 -13.24 -15.30
CA LEU A 172 0.38 -13.07 -15.00
C LEU A 172 0.59 -12.54 -13.59
N GLY A 173 1.47 -13.20 -12.84
CA GLY A 173 1.99 -12.73 -11.57
C GLY A 173 3.12 -11.72 -11.72
N ILE A 174 3.96 -11.62 -10.71
CA ILE A 174 5.24 -10.91 -10.71
C ILE A 174 6.38 -11.89 -10.44
N PRO A 175 7.64 -11.59 -10.77
CA PRO A 175 8.77 -12.38 -10.31
C PRO A 175 8.80 -12.45 -8.78
N TYR A 176 8.73 -13.65 -8.21
CA TYR A 176 8.86 -13.85 -6.78
C TYR A 176 10.29 -14.22 -6.41
N VAL A 177 11.04 -13.28 -5.83
CA VAL A 177 12.47 -13.41 -5.58
C VAL A 177 12.71 -13.86 -4.14
N LYS A 178 13.21 -15.11 -3.98
CA LYS A 178 13.44 -15.75 -2.67
C LYS A 178 14.89 -15.76 -2.20
N GLU A 179 15.82 -15.48 -3.10
CA GLU A 179 17.24 -15.68 -2.86
C GLU A 179 18.03 -14.40 -3.10
N ARG A 180 19.21 -14.33 -2.49
CA ARG A 180 20.18 -13.28 -2.77
C ARG A 180 20.54 -13.26 -4.25
N VAL A 181 20.48 -12.08 -4.86
CA VAL A 181 20.86 -11.91 -6.27
C VAL A 181 22.39 -11.91 -6.39
N THR A 182 22.95 -12.91 -7.07
CA THR A 182 24.39 -13.07 -7.26
C THR A 182 24.85 -12.80 -8.69
N THR A 183 23.92 -12.57 -9.63
CA THR A 183 24.20 -12.36 -11.05
C THR A 183 23.68 -11.01 -11.50
N ILE A 184 24.37 -10.39 -12.48
CA ILE A 184 24.04 -9.03 -12.96
C ILE A 184 22.70 -8.99 -13.71
N LEU A 185 22.31 -10.08 -14.39
CA LEU A 185 21.05 -10.19 -15.15
C LEU A 185 20.41 -11.55 -14.88
N PRO A 186 19.82 -11.73 -13.70
CA PRO A 186 19.12 -12.97 -13.41
C PRO A 186 17.85 -13.09 -14.26
N ASP A 187 17.53 -14.32 -14.70
CA ASP A 187 16.27 -14.61 -15.37
C ASP A 187 15.20 -14.90 -14.31
N TYR A 188 14.24 -13.99 -14.17
CA TYR A 188 13.13 -14.14 -13.24
C TYR A 188 11.81 -14.26 -13.99
N PRO A 189 11.27 -15.47 -14.18
CA PRO A 189 9.96 -15.65 -14.78
C PRO A 189 8.86 -15.05 -13.86
N ARG A 190 7.83 -14.52 -14.47
CA ARG A 190 6.71 -13.96 -13.70
C ARG A 190 5.87 -15.02 -12.98
N GLY A 191 5.71 -16.18 -13.57
CA GLY A 191 4.74 -17.16 -13.10
C GLY A 191 3.29 -16.66 -13.24
N THR A 192 2.38 -17.38 -12.63
CA THR A 192 0.97 -17.00 -12.52
C THR A 192 0.72 -16.15 -11.28
N LEU A 193 -0.37 -15.40 -11.29
CA LEU A 193 -0.80 -14.67 -10.11
C LEU A 193 -1.14 -15.61 -8.94
N LYS A 194 -1.70 -16.80 -9.25
CA LYS A 194 -1.96 -17.83 -8.25
C LYS A 194 -0.67 -18.26 -7.54
N GLU A 195 0.38 -18.59 -8.29
CA GLU A 195 1.69 -18.94 -7.72
C GLU A 195 2.27 -17.80 -6.87
N THR A 196 2.11 -16.55 -7.33
CA THR A 196 2.52 -15.37 -6.54
C THR A 196 1.82 -15.32 -5.19
N TYR A 197 0.51 -15.52 -5.14
CA TYR A 197 -0.26 -15.51 -3.89
C TYR A 197 0.08 -16.70 -2.98
N GLU A 198 0.32 -17.89 -3.55
CA GLU A 198 0.77 -19.07 -2.80
C GLU A 198 2.13 -18.82 -2.14
N LEU A 199 3.05 -18.17 -2.82
CA LEU A 199 4.38 -17.85 -2.30
C LEU A 199 4.32 -16.75 -1.22
N ILE A 200 3.45 -15.75 -1.38
CA ILE A 200 3.17 -14.75 -0.33
C ILE A 200 2.60 -15.45 0.92
N GLU A 201 1.64 -16.37 0.75
CA GLU A 201 1.07 -17.14 1.86
C GLU A 201 2.14 -17.96 2.59
N GLN A 202 3.03 -18.63 1.85
CA GLN A 202 4.14 -19.40 2.43
C GLN A 202 5.04 -18.55 3.33
N ASP A 203 5.48 -17.40 2.84
CA ASP A 203 6.32 -16.50 3.61
C ASP A 203 5.60 -15.95 4.84
N LEU A 204 4.34 -15.55 4.70
CA LEU A 204 3.54 -15.01 5.79
C LEU A 204 3.28 -16.05 6.88
N LEU A 205 2.93 -17.28 6.51
CA LEU A 205 2.72 -18.39 7.45
C LEU A 205 4.01 -18.83 8.14
N ALA A 206 5.16 -18.69 7.50
CA ALA A 206 6.46 -18.92 8.11
C ALA A 206 6.89 -17.77 9.04
N ALA A 207 6.50 -16.52 8.72
CA ALA A 207 6.84 -15.35 9.49
C ALA A 207 6.10 -15.29 10.84
N ILE A 208 4.79 -15.52 10.84
CA ILE A 208 3.91 -15.30 11.98
C ILE A 208 4.39 -16.02 13.26
N PRO A 209 4.66 -17.34 13.27
CA PRO A 209 5.11 -18.04 14.48
C PRO A 209 6.44 -17.51 15.03
N LEU A 210 7.34 -17.06 14.16
CA LEU A 210 8.62 -16.47 14.56
C LEU A 210 8.41 -15.11 15.22
N LEU A 211 7.53 -14.28 14.65
CA LEU A 211 7.18 -12.99 15.22
C LEU A 211 6.45 -13.15 16.56
N GLU A 212 5.48 -14.05 16.66
CA GLU A 212 4.76 -14.33 17.90
C GLU A 212 5.70 -14.70 19.05
N LYS A 213 6.71 -15.51 18.77
CA LYS A 213 7.60 -16.05 19.80
C LYS A 213 8.81 -15.17 20.13
N TYR A 214 9.33 -14.47 19.13
CA TYR A 214 10.66 -13.83 19.27
C TYR A 214 10.66 -12.32 19.05
N SER A 215 9.59 -11.70 18.49
CA SER A 215 9.55 -10.24 18.30
C SER A 215 9.63 -9.53 19.65
N ASN A 216 10.60 -8.62 19.80
CA ASN A 216 10.87 -7.91 21.04
C ASN A 216 11.37 -6.48 20.75
N TYR A 217 10.57 -5.72 20.02
CA TYR A 217 10.86 -4.31 19.78
C TYR A 217 10.36 -3.43 20.93
N LYS A 218 11.15 -2.40 21.24
CA LYS A 218 10.74 -1.38 22.21
C LYS A 218 9.50 -0.62 21.73
N GLU A 219 8.67 -0.16 22.67
CA GLU A 219 7.43 0.57 22.37
C GLU A 219 7.64 1.74 21.41
N GLU A 220 8.74 2.47 21.54
CA GLU A 220 9.04 3.69 20.79
C GLU A 220 9.32 3.42 19.29
N ILE A 221 9.70 2.19 18.94
CA ILE A 221 10.09 1.84 17.57
C ILE A 221 9.30 0.66 16.97
N LYS A 222 8.54 -0.07 17.78
CA LYS A 222 7.89 -1.31 17.32
C LYS A 222 7.01 -1.13 16.10
N ARG A 223 6.41 0.05 15.91
CA ARG A 223 5.54 0.33 14.77
C ARG A 223 6.28 0.62 13.46
N PHE A 224 7.59 0.75 13.51
CA PHE A 224 8.42 0.75 12.30
C PHE A 224 8.80 -0.66 11.83
N HIS A 225 8.33 -1.69 12.53
CA HIS A 225 8.68 -3.07 12.27
C HIS A 225 7.43 -3.95 12.17
N PHE A 226 7.54 -5.05 11.43
CA PHE A 226 6.51 -6.08 11.47
C PHE A 226 6.51 -6.75 12.84
N THR A 227 5.55 -6.37 13.66
CA THR A 227 5.19 -7.06 14.89
C THR A 227 4.21 -8.20 14.60
N PRO A 228 3.90 -9.10 15.56
CA PRO A 228 2.82 -10.07 15.39
C PRO A 228 1.48 -9.41 14.98
N GLU A 229 1.12 -8.31 15.63
CA GLU A 229 -0.13 -7.59 15.33
C GLU A 229 -0.13 -7.00 13.91
N ALA A 230 0.99 -6.43 13.45
CA ALA A 230 1.14 -5.94 12.08
C ALA A 230 1.05 -7.10 11.06
N ALA A 231 1.65 -8.25 11.37
CA ALA A 231 1.56 -9.43 10.51
C ALA A 231 0.13 -9.98 10.44
N TYR A 232 -0.62 -9.98 11.53
CA TYR A 232 -2.05 -10.37 11.52
C TYR A 232 -2.90 -9.37 10.73
N ALA A 233 -2.67 -8.08 10.88
CA ALA A 233 -3.38 -7.05 10.12
C ALA A 233 -3.11 -7.20 8.62
N PHE A 234 -1.86 -7.44 8.24
CA PHE A 234 -1.50 -7.75 6.86
C PHE A 234 -2.17 -9.05 6.39
N ALA A 235 -2.16 -10.12 7.19
CA ALA A 235 -2.82 -11.37 6.86
C ALA A 235 -4.33 -11.17 6.63
N ALA A 236 -5.01 -10.38 7.46
CA ALA A 236 -6.43 -10.09 7.30
C ALA A 236 -6.70 -9.42 5.93
N ARG A 237 -5.93 -8.40 5.53
CA ARG A 237 -6.02 -7.76 4.21
C ARG A 237 -5.68 -8.75 3.09
N PHE A 238 -4.57 -9.47 3.21
CA PHE A 238 -4.11 -10.43 2.21
C PHE A 238 -5.14 -11.52 1.92
N TYR A 239 -5.72 -12.11 2.96
CA TYR A 239 -6.68 -13.20 2.77
C TYR A 239 -8.02 -12.73 2.19
N LEU A 240 -8.45 -11.49 2.43
CA LEU A 240 -9.57 -10.91 1.68
C LEU A 240 -9.26 -10.82 0.17
N TYR A 241 -8.06 -10.38 -0.19
CA TYR A 241 -7.63 -10.25 -1.57
C TYR A 241 -7.38 -11.62 -2.20
N TYR A 242 -6.95 -12.59 -1.41
CA TYR A 242 -6.77 -13.99 -1.82
C TYR A 242 -8.08 -14.79 -1.85
N ASN A 243 -9.20 -14.13 -1.61
CA ASN A 243 -10.53 -14.75 -1.65
C ASN A 243 -10.77 -15.84 -0.57
N LYS A 244 -10.16 -15.67 0.61
CA LYS A 244 -10.25 -16.60 1.77
C LYS A 244 -10.83 -15.85 3.00
N PRO A 245 -12.14 -15.53 3.02
CA PRO A 245 -12.74 -14.70 4.06
C PRO A 245 -12.66 -15.34 5.47
N GLU A 246 -12.67 -16.67 5.59
CA GLU A 246 -12.51 -17.35 6.87
C GLU A 246 -11.18 -17.03 7.53
N LYS A 247 -10.09 -17.10 6.75
CA LYS A 247 -8.75 -16.75 7.24
C LYS A 247 -8.62 -15.25 7.50
N ALA A 248 -9.23 -14.41 6.67
CA ALA A 248 -9.23 -12.97 6.88
C ALA A 248 -9.86 -12.62 8.24
N LYS A 249 -11.03 -13.23 8.54
CA LYS A 249 -11.70 -13.07 9.84
C LYS A 249 -10.84 -13.58 10.99
N GLU A 250 -10.26 -14.78 10.86
CA GLU A 250 -9.39 -15.39 11.89
C GLU A 250 -8.27 -14.44 12.31
N TYR A 251 -7.54 -13.85 11.33
CA TYR A 251 -6.44 -12.94 11.63
C TYR A 251 -6.91 -11.57 12.12
N ALA A 252 -8.07 -11.10 11.64
CA ALA A 252 -8.67 -9.88 12.17
C ALA A 252 -9.07 -10.05 13.64
N ASP A 253 -9.62 -11.20 14.03
CA ASP A 253 -9.96 -11.52 15.42
C ASP A 253 -8.72 -11.52 16.34
N LYS A 254 -7.55 -11.96 15.84
CA LYS A 254 -6.29 -11.89 16.61
C LYS A 254 -5.84 -10.43 16.88
N VAL A 255 -6.11 -9.51 15.97
CA VAL A 255 -5.79 -8.08 16.17
C VAL A 255 -6.78 -7.41 17.11
N LEU A 256 -8.08 -7.66 16.88
CA LEU A 256 -9.16 -6.89 17.51
C LEU A 256 -9.54 -7.41 18.88
N GLY A 257 -9.32 -8.70 19.13
CA GLY A 257 -9.70 -9.36 20.38
C GLY A 257 -11.22 -9.37 20.60
N THR A 258 -11.63 -9.49 21.86
CA THR A 258 -13.05 -9.59 22.24
C THR A 258 -13.79 -8.26 22.31
N ASN A 259 -13.05 -7.13 22.37
CA ASN A 259 -13.62 -5.79 22.41
C ASN A 259 -12.96 -4.91 21.32
N PRO A 260 -13.40 -5.04 20.06
CA PRO A 260 -12.78 -4.34 18.94
C PRO A 260 -12.82 -2.83 19.09
N GLN A 261 -13.91 -2.26 19.62
CA GLN A 261 -14.06 -0.82 19.77
C GLN A 261 -12.97 -0.18 20.64
N SER A 262 -12.47 -0.91 21.64
CA SER A 262 -11.37 -0.42 22.49
C SER A 262 -10.03 -0.32 21.75
N ARG A 263 -9.91 -0.99 20.62
CA ARG A 263 -8.70 -1.03 19.79
C ARG A 263 -8.68 0.06 18.72
N LEU A 264 -9.83 0.67 18.42
CA LEU A 264 -9.96 1.66 17.37
C LEU A 264 -9.31 2.99 17.75
N ARG A 265 -8.96 3.75 16.72
CA ARG A 265 -8.42 5.09 16.85
C ARG A 265 -9.39 6.01 17.59
N LYS A 266 -8.87 6.78 18.51
CA LYS A 266 -9.65 7.77 19.26
C LYS A 266 -9.76 9.07 18.44
N TRP A 267 -10.53 9.02 17.36
CA TRP A 267 -10.69 10.12 16.41
C TRP A 267 -11.03 11.45 17.08
N GLU A 268 -11.96 11.46 17.99
CA GLU A 268 -12.35 12.66 18.74
C GLU A 268 -11.16 13.31 19.45
N SER A 269 -10.25 12.53 20.02
CA SER A 269 -9.09 13.06 20.75
C SER A 269 -8.03 13.66 19.84
N ILE A 270 -7.94 13.20 18.59
CA ILE A 270 -7.05 13.79 17.58
C ILE A 270 -7.46 15.24 17.31
N PHE A 271 -8.75 15.57 17.46
CA PHE A 271 -9.32 16.88 17.15
C PHE A 271 -9.49 17.79 18.35
N ALA A 272 -9.80 17.23 19.51
CA ALA A 272 -10.19 18.01 20.68
C ALA A 272 -9.13 19.02 21.16
N ASN A 273 -7.85 18.75 20.87
CA ASN A 273 -6.72 19.54 21.36
C ASN A 273 -5.97 20.31 20.25
N ILE A 274 -6.55 20.40 19.06
CA ILE A 274 -5.81 20.94 17.92
C ILE A 274 -6.54 22.20 17.38
N ASN A 275 -5.89 23.34 17.50
CA ASN A 275 -6.34 24.56 16.83
C ASN A 275 -6.31 24.35 15.31
N ALA A 276 -7.35 24.80 14.63
CA ALA A 276 -7.52 24.67 13.17
C ALA A 276 -6.32 25.22 12.36
N GLU A 277 -5.51 26.07 12.98
CA GLU A 277 -4.32 26.66 12.38
C GLU A 277 -3.10 25.72 12.34
N ASN A 278 -3.15 24.57 13.00
CA ASN A 278 -2.02 23.67 13.09
C ASN A 278 -2.31 22.31 12.42
N ALA A 279 -2.36 22.30 11.08
CA ALA A 279 -2.50 21.07 10.28
C ALA A 279 -1.45 20.01 10.62
N ASN A 280 -0.25 20.43 11.00
CA ASN A 280 0.85 19.57 11.39
C ASN A 280 0.54 18.70 12.61
N ALA A 281 -0.11 19.29 13.61
CA ALA A 281 -0.42 18.59 14.84
C ALA A 281 -1.40 17.42 14.59
N LYS A 282 -2.30 17.56 13.62
CA LYS A 282 -3.23 16.50 13.21
C LYS A 282 -2.49 15.34 12.53
N ALA A 283 -1.65 15.66 11.55
CA ALA A 283 -0.85 14.65 10.87
C ALA A 283 0.07 13.87 11.82
N LEU A 284 0.72 14.60 12.74
CA LEU A 284 1.55 13.98 13.78
C LEU A 284 0.74 13.09 14.73
N ALA A 285 -0.46 13.51 15.10
CA ALA A 285 -1.34 12.70 15.94
C ALA A 285 -1.79 11.44 15.22
N TYR A 286 -2.15 11.55 13.93
CA TYR A 286 -2.57 10.41 13.11
C TYR A 286 -1.44 9.38 12.94
N SER A 287 -0.25 9.82 12.58
CA SER A 287 0.91 8.97 12.35
C SER A 287 1.71 8.65 13.62
N SER A 288 1.19 9.02 14.79
CA SER A 288 1.88 8.85 16.06
C SER A 288 2.21 7.37 16.34
N LEU A 289 3.45 7.10 16.68
CA LEU A 289 3.87 5.76 17.13
C LEU A 289 3.25 5.39 18.49
N ALA A 290 2.77 6.35 19.25
CA ALA A 290 2.07 6.12 20.51
C ALA A 290 0.59 5.77 20.34
N ASP A 291 0.00 6.00 19.14
CA ASP A 291 -1.38 5.61 18.88
C ASP A 291 -1.49 4.08 18.74
N PRO A 292 -2.24 3.38 19.61
CA PRO A 292 -2.35 1.93 19.54
C PRO A 292 -3.08 1.43 18.28
N ALA A 293 -3.81 2.29 17.59
CA ALA A 293 -4.46 1.94 16.33
C ALA A 293 -3.47 1.79 15.16
N ASN A 294 -2.28 2.42 15.24
CA ASN A 294 -1.24 2.27 14.24
C ASN A 294 -0.47 0.96 14.46
N LEU A 295 -0.47 0.09 13.48
CA LEU A 295 0.17 -1.23 13.56
C LEU A 295 1.47 -1.29 12.77
N LEU A 296 1.56 -0.60 11.64
CA LEU A 296 2.77 -0.45 10.84
C LEU A 296 2.83 0.95 10.24
N VAL A 297 3.95 1.62 10.46
CA VAL A 297 4.22 2.99 10.02
C VAL A 297 5.56 3.02 9.30
N ILE A 298 5.62 3.66 8.14
CA ILE A 298 6.88 3.83 7.41
C ILE A 298 7.13 5.30 7.09
N SER A 299 8.40 5.63 6.89
CA SER A 299 8.80 6.93 6.34
C SER A 299 9.21 6.73 4.88
N LEU A 300 8.66 7.52 3.99
CA LEU A 300 8.88 7.40 2.56
C LEU A 300 8.96 8.78 1.88
N LYS A 301 9.33 8.78 0.60
CA LYS A 301 9.34 9.98 -0.25
C LYS A 301 8.07 9.99 -1.08
N SER A 302 7.35 11.11 -1.11
CA SER A 302 6.17 11.28 -1.96
C SER A 302 5.94 12.74 -2.32
N ASN A 303 5.43 12.96 -3.51
CA ASN A 303 4.95 14.24 -4.01
C ASN A 303 3.41 14.32 -3.98
N PHE A 304 2.76 13.43 -3.27
CA PHE A 304 1.29 13.30 -3.26
C PHE A 304 0.57 14.60 -2.91
N GLN A 305 1.17 15.46 -2.09
CA GLN A 305 0.62 16.78 -1.77
C GLN A 305 0.27 17.62 -3.01
N TYR A 306 1.06 17.50 -4.09
CA TYR A 306 0.80 18.27 -5.30
C TYR A 306 -0.43 17.78 -6.05
N LEU A 307 -0.85 16.53 -5.85
CA LEU A 307 -2.10 16.01 -6.38
C LEU A 307 -3.31 16.67 -5.72
N THR A 308 -3.18 17.01 -4.45
CA THR A 308 -4.29 17.58 -3.66
C THR A 308 -4.35 19.10 -3.67
N THR A 309 -3.27 19.77 -4.06
CA THR A 309 -3.14 21.23 -3.88
C THR A 309 -2.94 22.03 -5.16
N SER A 310 -2.46 21.43 -6.25
CA SER A 310 -2.03 22.20 -7.41
C SER A 310 -2.13 21.52 -8.77
N GLY A 311 -2.82 20.38 -8.87
CA GLY A 311 -2.94 19.61 -10.11
C GLY A 311 -4.26 19.86 -10.83
N VAL A 312 -4.26 19.75 -12.18
CA VAL A 312 -5.50 19.65 -12.98
C VAL A 312 -6.29 18.41 -12.59
N TYR A 313 -5.58 17.34 -12.25
CA TYR A 313 -6.18 16.13 -11.70
C TYR A 313 -6.05 16.18 -10.20
N THR A 314 -7.16 16.30 -9.51
CA THR A 314 -7.18 16.45 -8.07
C THR A 314 -8.02 15.35 -7.44
N THR A 315 -7.58 14.91 -6.26
CA THR A 315 -8.42 14.14 -5.37
C THR A 315 -9.11 15.11 -4.44
N ALA A 316 -10.33 15.49 -4.76
CA ALA A 316 -11.07 16.32 -3.82
C ALA A 316 -11.69 15.42 -2.76
N THR A 317 -11.37 15.71 -1.52
CA THR A 317 -12.02 15.11 -0.36
C THR A 317 -13.54 15.23 -0.47
N HIS A 318 -14.04 16.37 -0.88
CA HIS A 318 -15.48 16.56 -1.10
C HIS A 318 -16.04 15.69 -2.22
N TYR A 319 -15.28 15.41 -3.30
CA TYR A 319 -15.75 14.58 -4.40
C TYR A 319 -15.84 13.10 -4.03
N ALA A 320 -14.83 12.58 -3.35
CA ALA A 320 -14.83 11.21 -2.87
C ALA A 320 -15.93 10.96 -1.82
N HIS A 321 -16.25 11.95 -1.07
CA HIS A 321 -17.12 11.87 0.07
C HIS A 321 -18.48 12.53 -0.15
N GLN A 322 -18.54 13.58 -0.95
CA GLN A 322 -19.79 14.17 -1.32
C GLN A 322 -20.48 13.28 -2.34
N ASN A 323 -21.62 12.81 -1.95
CA ASN A 323 -22.59 12.25 -2.85
C ASN A 323 -23.18 13.39 -3.66
N ARG A 324 -22.47 13.88 -4.67
CA ARG A 324 -23.03 14.92 -5.54
C ARG A 324 -24.27 14.51 -6.30
N THR A 325 -24.57 13.22 -6.30
CA THR A 325 -25.80 12.71 -6.87
C THR A 325 -27.04 12.99 -6.07
N ALA A 326 -26.87 13.03 -4.77
CA ALA A 326 -27.97 13.40 -3.92
C ALA A 326 -27.51 14.67 -3.24
N ASP A 327 -27.49 15.76 -3.92
CA ASP A 327 -26.92 17.02 -3.51
C ASP A 327 -26.94 17.29 -1.99
N GLU A 328 -27.46 16.38 -1.19
CA GLU A 328 -27.91 16.73 0.13
C GLU A 328 -28.06 15.60 1.11
N GLU A 329 -28.08 14.33 0.70
CA GLU A 329 -28.25 13.23 1.65
C GLU A 329 -27.07 12.26 1.63
N THR A 330 -26.10 12.49 2.50
CA THR A 330 -25.17 11.43 2.87
C THR A 330 -25.84 10.51 3.88
N LEU A 331 -25.45 9.23 3.90
CA LEU A 331 -25.89 8.29 4.94
C LEU A 331 -25.66 8.85 6.34
N TRP A 332 -24.62 9.63 6.52
CA TRP A 332 -24.18 10.20 7.79
C TRP A 332 -24.71 11.62 8.02
N ALA A 333 -25.78 11.99 7.37
CA ALA A 333 -26.54 13.23 7.50
C ALA A 333 -25.74 14.47 7.94
N ASN A 334 -25.54 15.42 7.06
CA ASN A 334 -24.97 16.74 7.36
C ASN A 334 -23.52 16.77 7.90
N ILE A 335 -22.80 15.67 7.92
CA ILE A 335 -21.37 15.69 8.26
C ILE A 335 -20.63 16.63 7.32
N TRP A 336 -21.09 16.69 6.09
CA TRP A 336 -20.52 17.47 5.00
C TRP A 336 -20.98 18.91 4.95
N ASN A 337 -22.22 19.20 5.39
CA ASN A 337 -22.78 20.54 5.37
C ASN A 337 -22.16 21.48 6.40
N THR A 338 -21.41 20.96 7.35
CA THR A 338 -20.65 21.81 8.28
C THR A 338 -19.34 22.32 7.68
N GLY A 339 -19.12 22.12 6.38
CA GLY A 339 -18.13 22.81 5.56
C GLY A 339 -16.66 22.48 5.82
N ARG A 340 -16.34 21.69 6.85
CA ARG A 340 -14.95 21.39 7.22
C ARG A 340 -14.74 20.01 7.83
N THR A 341 -15.78 19.27 8.06
CA THR A 341 -15.73 18.12 8.95
C THR A 341 -14.96 16.96 8.38
N HIS A 342 -14.98 16.82 7.09
CA HIS A 342 -14.39 15.65 6.46
C HIS A 342 -12.91 15.81 6.13
N GLU A 343 -12.52 16.97 5.67
CA GLU A 343 -11.11 17.34 5.55
C GLU A 343 -10.40 17.25 6.90
N GLU A 344 -11.15 17.46 7.98
CA GLU A 344 -10.64 17.33 9.34
C GLU A 344 -10.53 15.88 9.83
N TYR A 345 -11.33 14.94 9.30
CA TYR A 345 -11.28 13.54 9.72
C TYR A 345 -10.49 12.66 8.76
N ASN A 346 -10.34 13.09 7.54
CA ASN A 346 -9.59 12.35 6.59
C ASN A 346 -8.15 12.82 6.55
N PHE A 347 -7.38 12.28 7.44
CA PHE A 347 -5.96 12.53 7.48
C PHE A 347 -5.27 11.60 6.54
N SER A 348 -5.23 11.98 5.30
CA SER A 348 -4.15 11.49 4.50
C SER A 348 -2.85 12.05 5.08
N PRO A 349 -1.88 11.25 5.39
CA PRO A 349 -0.56 11.72 5.74
C PRO A 349 0.03 12.61 4.65
N TYR A 350 -0.47 12.52 3.44
CA TYR A 350 -0.03 13.31 2.29
C TYR A 350 -0.59 14.73 2.24
N LEU A 351 -1.81 14.97 2.72
CA LEU A 351 -2.35 16.32 2.83
C LEU A 351 -1.52 17.22 3.73
N PHE A 352 -0.68 16.61 4.56
CA PHE A 352 0.12 17.30 5.55
C PHE A 352 1.62 17.18 5.31
N SER A 353 2.02 16.57 4.20
CA SER A 353 3.44 16.41 3.87
C SER A 353 4.15 17.73 3.57
N THR A 354 3.43 18.80 3.21
CA THR A 354 3.98 20.17 3.07
C THR A 354 4.65 20.67 4.33
N VAL A 355 4.34 20.03 5.44
CA VAL A 355 4.77 20.48 6.74
C VAL A 355 5.98 19.73 7.25
N TYR A 356 6.30 18.64 6.61
CA TYR A 356 7.44 17.82 6.99
C TYR A 356 8.79 18.39 6.58
N SER A 357 8.81 19.49 5.86
CA SER A 357 10.05 19.99 5.33
C SER A 357 11.10 20.33 6.39
N ASP A 358 10.74 20.75 7.60
CA ASP A 358 11.77 21.37 8.43
C ASP A 358 11.91 20.97 9.90
N LYS A 359 10.97 20.28 10.54
CA LYS A 359 11.05 20.20 12.01
C LYS A 359 10.85 18.86 12.71
N VAL A 360 10.24 17.84 12.09
CA VAL A 360 9.88 16.61 12.83
C VAL A 360 10.65 15.38 12.39
N TYR A 361 11.03 15.27 11.15
CA TYR A 361 11.89 14.21 10.65
C TYR A 361 12.97 14.82 9.77
N GLN A 362 14.02 15.28 10.40
CA GLN A 362 15.31 15.34 9.74
C GLN A 362 16.06 14.03 10.05
N PRO A 363 15.97 13.00 9.23
CA PRO A 363 17.17 12.21 9.08
C PRO A 363 18.19 13.21 8.51
N LYS A 364 19.32 13.31 9.15
CA LYS A 364 20.46 14.10 8.67
C LYS A 364 20.97 13.53 7.34
N MET A 365 20.16 13.68 6.29
CA MET A 365 20.59 13.45 4.93
C MET A 365 20.34 14.73 4.17
N PRO A 366 21.41 15.31 3.60
CA PRO A 366 21.28 16.46 2.72
C PRO A 366 20.75 16.03 1.36
N ASP A 367 19.53 15.53 1.29
CA ASP A 367 18.88 15.31 0.02
C ASP A 367 18.05 16.54 -0.28
N LEU A 368 18.62 17.34 -1.13
CA LEU A 368 18.19 18.64 -1.58
C LEU A 368 16.72 18.63 -2.02
N GLY A 369 15.83 19.08 -1.17
CA GLY A 369 14.50 19.55 -1.56
C GLY A 369 13.41 18.51 -1.76
N ARG A 370 13.57 17.26 -1.29
CA ARG A 370 12.51 16.23 -1.36
C ARG A 370 11.83 16.05 -0.01
N GLY A 371 10.49 16.13 0.00
CA GLY A 371 9.69 15.90 1.19
C GLY A 371 9.66 14.43 1.59
N TYR A 372 9.92 14.15 2.86
CA TYR A 372 9.58 12.87 3.46
C TYR A 372 8.19 12.96 4.09
N THR A 373 7.43 11.89 3.98
CA THR A 373 6.14 11.74 4.66
C THR A 373 6.13 10.47 5.50
N THR A 374 5.22 10.42 6.46
CA THR A 374 4.99 9.23 7.26
C THR A 374 3.66 8.61 6.81
N GLU A 375 3.72 7.38 6.34
CA GLU A 375 2.56 6.62 5.93
C GLU A 375 2.20 5.58 6.98
N VAL A 376 0.92 5.50 7.33
CA VAL A 376 0.38 4.46 8.21
C VAL A 376 -0.18 3.35 7.32
N LEU A 377 0.55 2.25 7.22
CA LEU A 377 0.22 1.17 6.28
C LEU A 377 -0.88 0.24 6.76
N LEU A 378 -0.97 0.03 8.08
CA LEU A 378 -1.90 -0.91 8.71
C LEU A 378 -2.46 -0.29 9.98
N THR A 379 -3.79 -0.33 10.10
CA THR A 379 -4.51 0.18 11.28
C THR A 379 -5.53 -0.82 11.78
N THR A 380 -5.87 -0.72 13.07
CA THR A 380 -6.95 -1.51 13.66
C THR A 380 -8.32 -1.15 13.09
N ASP A 381 -8.52 0.11 12.69
CA ASP A 381 -9.75 0.60 12.05
C ASP A 381 -9.98 -0.14 10.71
N GLU A 382 -8.95 -0.24 9.88
CA GLU A 382 -9.03 -1.00 8.64
C GLU A 382 -9.27 -2.49 8.89
N VAL A 383 -8.58 -3.07 9.88
CA VAL A 383 -8.78 -4.48 10.24
C VAL A 383 -10.23 -4.76 10.64
N LEU A 384 -10.89 -3.83 11.33
CA LEU A 384 -12.30 -3.99 11.68
C LEU A 384 -13.20 -3.98 10.43
N ILE A 385 -12.97 -3.05 9.50
CA ILE A 385 -13.72 -3.01 8.24
C ILE A 385 -13.42 -4.25 7.38
N ASN A 386 -12.20 -4.74 7.39
CA ASN A 386 -11.82 -5.97 6.70
C ASN A 386 -12.53 -7.20 7.31
N ARG A 387 -12.69 -7.24 8.65
CA ARG A 387 -13.48 -8.29 9.32
C ARG A 387 -14.95 -8.22 8.93
N ALA A 388 -15.52 -7.01 8.92
CA ALA A 388 -16.90 -6.82 8.49
C ALA A 388 -17.13 -7.30 7.04
N GLU A 389 -16.21 -7.04 6.11
CA GLU A 389 -16.27 -7.59 4.74
C GLU A 389 -16.25 -9.13 4.76
N ALA A 390 -15.34 -9.71 5.53
CA ALA A 390 -15.24 -11.16 5.65
C ALA A 390 -16.55 -11.76 6.21
N GLU A 391 -17.13 -11.15 7.23
CA GLU A 391 -18.38 -11.57 7.85
C GLU A 391 -19.56 -11.50 6.88
N VAL A 392 -19.67 -10.44 6.07
CA VAL A 392 -20.69 -10.39 4.99
C VAL A 392 -20.51 -11.56 4.04
N ARG A 393 -19.30 -11.86 3.62
CA ARG A 393 -19.01 -12.95 2.68
C ARG A 393 -19.27 -14.32 3.28
N LEU A 394 -19.15 -14.45 4.60
CA LEU A 394 -19.46 -15.65 5.38
C LEU A 394 -20.94 -15.76 5.78
N GLY A 395 -21.77 -14.75 5.46
CA GLY A 395 -23.20 -14.74 5.79
C GLY A 395 -23.52 -14.30 7.22
N ASP A 396 -22.53 -13.90 8.01
CA ASP A 396 -22.75 -13.33 9.35
C ASP A 396 -23.01 -11.83 9.26
N TYR A 397 -24.12 -11.48 8.65
CA TYR A 397 -24.50 -10.09 8.38
C TYR A 397 -24.71 -9.25 9.64
N ASP A 398 -25.18 -9.88 10.72
CA ASP A 398 -25.40 -9.19 11.99
C ASP A 398 -24.08 -8.83 12.66
N ALA A 399 -23.06 -9.68 12.56
CA ALA A 399 -21.71 -9.39 13.01
C ALA A 399 -21.10 -8.24 12.19
N ALA A 400 -21.19 -8.34 10.88
CA ALA A 400 -20.70 -7.29 9.97
C ALA A 400 -21.30 -5.91 10.29
N LEU A 401 -22.61 -5.85 10.51
CA LEU A 401 -23.28 -4.61 10.87
C LEU A 401 -22.86 -4.09 12.25
N ARG A 402 -22.63 -4.99 13.22
CA ARG A 402 -22.08 -4.57 14.53
C ARG A 402 -20.70 -3.98 14.40
N ASP A 403 -19.82 -4.55 13.60
CA ASP A 403 -18.46 -4.06 13.38
C ASP A 403 -18.47 -2.69 12.67
N LEU A 404 -19.26 -2.53 11.62
CA LEU A 404 -19.40 -1.26 10.91
C LEU A 404 -19.95 -0.17 11.83
N ASN A 405 -20.94 -0.49 12.66
CA ASN A 405 -21.50 0.43 13.64
C ASN A 405 -20.49 0.77 14.74
N ALA A 406 -19.68 -0.19 15.20
CA ALA A 406 -18.62 0.06 16.16
C ALA A 406 -17.58 1.04 15.62
N TRP A 407 -17.24 0.92 14.33
CA TRP A 407 -16.32 1.85 13.67
C TRP A 407 -16.95 3.23 13.48
N THR A 408 -18.15 3.33 12.92
CA THR A 408 -18.80 4.63 12.66
C THR A 408 -19.12 5.38 13.95
N GLU A 409 -19.41 4.67 15.05
CA GLU A 409 -19.64 5.31 16.35
C GLU A 409 -18.41 6.06 16.87
N VAL A 410 -17.20 5.61 16.60
CA VAL A 410 -15.96 6.28 17.00
C VAL A 410 -15.42 7.22 15.93
N TYR A 411 -15.65 6.90 14.65
CA TYR A 411 -15.18 7.71 13.53
C TYR A 411 -15.97 9.00 13.36
N LEU A 412 -17.30 8.92 13.50
CA LEU A 412 -18.18 10.09 13.35
C LEU A 412 -18.18 10.95 14.62
N ARG A 413 -18.16 12.28 14.44
CA ARG A 413 -18.20 13.22 15.55
C ARG A 413 -19.42 13.02 16.44
N LYS A 414 -19.26 13.27 17.73
CA LYS A 414 -20.36 13.25 18.72
C LYS A 414 -21.48 14.24 18.42
N SER A 415 -21.18 15.31 17.68
CA SER A 415 -22.18 16.27 17.19
C SER A 415 -23.09 15.71 16.11
N VAL A 416 -22.73 14.60 15.46
CA VAL A 416 -23.59 13.91 14.51
C VAL A 416 -24.69 13.19 15.25
N ALA A 417 -25.94 13.51 14.90
CA ALA A 417 -27.12 13.02 15.63
C ALA A 417 -27.25 11.48 15.57
N LYS A 418 -26.80 10.87 14.48
CA LYS A 418 -26.87 9.44 14.29
C LYS A 418 -25.55 8.88 13.75
N ARG A 419 -24.97 7.94 14.47
CA ARG A 419 -23.67 7.34 14.18
C ARG A 419 -23.72 5.83 13.97
N THR A 420 -24.87 5.22 14.24
CA THR A 420 -25.11 3.78 14.04
C THR A 420 -26.38 3.57 13.24
N PHE A 421 -26.45 2.52 12.45
CA PHE A 421 -27.53 2.29 11.52
C PHE A 421 -28.05 0.86 11.64
N THR A 422 -29.36 0.72 11.47
CA THR A 422 -29.99 -0.59 11.26
C THR A 422 -29.90 -1.00 9.81
N GLU A 423 -30.02 -2.27 9.53
CA GLU A 423 -30.05 -2.79 8.16
C GLU A 423 -31.18 -2.15 7.33
N ALA A 424 -32.36 -1.97 7.94
CA ALA A 424 -33.49 -1.34 7.28
C ALA A 424 -33.19 0.10 6.81
N GLU A 425 -32.42 0.85 7.60
CA GLU A 425 -32.00 2.21 7.24
C GLU A 425 -30.94 2.21 6.14
N LEU A 426 -29.97 1.29 6.21
CA LEU A 426 -29.02 1.10 5.11
C LEU A 426 -29.74 0.74 3.82
N LYS A 427 -30.68 -0.19 3.89
CA LYS A 427 -31.50 -0.57 2.73
C LYS A 427 -32.28 0.61 2.19
N ALA A 428 -32.97 1.34 3.05
CA ALA A 428 -33.77 2.51 2.63
C ALA A 428 -32.90 3.63 2.01
N TYR A 429 -31.66 3.77 2.45
CA TYR A 429 -30.69 4.70 1.88
C TYR A 429 -30.24 4.26 0.49
N TYR A 430 -29.72 3.02 0.38
CA TYR A 430 -29.20 2.53 -0.91
C TYR A 430 -30.28 2.26 -1.97
N ASP A 431 -31.51 1.96 -1.55
CA ASP A 431 -32.64 1.83 -2.49
C ASP A 431 -33.00 3.13 -3.20
N LYS A 432 -32.77 4.29 -2.53
CA LYS A 432 -33.00 5.61 -3.14
C LYS A 432 -31.92 6.03 -4.11
N LEU A 433 -30.70 5.48 -3.98
CA LEU A 433 -29.56 5.87 -4.77
C LEU A 433 -29.54 5.11 -6.11
N PRO A 434 -29.35 5.81 -7.22
CA PRO A 434 -29.04 5.18 -8.48
C PRO A 434 -27.64 4.56 -8.43
N TYR A 435 -27.39 3.56 -9.23
CA TYR A 435 -26.01 3.11 -9.46
C TYR A 435 -25.25 4.16 -10.27
N ALA A 436 -23.96 4.32 -9.96
CA ALA A 436 -23.10 5.22 -10.72
C ALA A 436 -22.96 4.77 -12.17
N ASP A 437 -23.07 5.72 -13.08
CA ASP A 437 -22.81 5.54 -14.50
C ASP A 437 -22.14 6.80 -15.10
N LYS A 438 -21.96 6.84 -16.42
CA LYS A 438 -21.34 7.98 -17.12
C LYS A 438 -22.14 9.29 -17.04
N THR A 439 -23.37 9.25 -16.57
CA THR A 439 -24.28 10.40 -16.46
C THR A 439 -24.64 10.69 -14.99
N THR A 440 -24.38 9.76 -14.10
CA THR A 440 -24.84 9.77 -12.73
C THR A 440 -23.68 9.52 -11.76
N MET A 441 -23.29 10.55 -11.03
CA MET A 441 -22.41 10.40 -9.88
C MET A 441 -23.18 9.71 -8.75
N SER A 442 -22.64 8.63 -8.21
CA SER A 442 -23.23 7.96 -7.05
C SER A 442 -22.18 7.23 -6.23
N PRO A 443 -22.32 7.19 -4.89
CA PRO A 443 -21.51 6.32 -4.07
C PRO A 443 -21.85 4.84 -4.29
N LYS A 444 -23.09 4.54 -4.73
CA LYS A 444 -23.54 3.18 -5.01
C LYS A 444 -22.96 2.71 -6.34
N LYS A 445 -22.20 1.62 -6.30
CA LYS A 445 -21.47 1.08 -7.46
C LYS A 445 -22.02 -0.28 -7.87
N HIS A 446 -21.98 -0.59 -9.17
CA HIS A 446 -22.15 -1.97 -9.60
C HIS A 446 -20.96 -2.80 -9.09
N ILE A 447 -21.23 -3.75 -8.21
CA ILE A 447 -20.23 -4.64 -7.60
C ILE A 447 -20.47 -6.11 -7.97
N THR A 448 -21.39 -6.38 -8.87
CA THR A 448 -21.69 -7.73 -9.38
C THR A 448 -20.60 -8.29 -10.29
N GLY A 449 -19.62 -7.46 -10.68
CA GLY A 449 -18.44 -7.87 -11.45
C GLY A 449 -17.39 -8.63 -10.63
N ALA A 450 -17.56 -8.75 -9.31
CA ALA A 450 -16.66 -9.52 -8.48
C ALA A 450 -16.78 -11.03 -8.74
N HIS A 451 -15.67 -11.68 -9.02
CA HIS A 451 -15.60 -13.12 -9.24
C HIS A 451 -15.29 -13.88 -7.95
N PHE A 452 -16.10 -13.69 -6.92
CA PHE A 452 -16.11 -14.53 -5.73
C PHE A 452 -17.56 -14.89 -5.35
N THR A 453 -17.72 -16.00 -4.65
CA THR A 453 -19.00 -16.44 -4.14
C THR A 453 -19.16 -16.08 -2.67
N LEU A 454 -20.40 -15.91 -2.24
CA LEU A 454 -20.78 -15.86 -0.84
C LEU A 454 -20.73 -17.28 -0.22
N HIS A 455 -20.89 -17.35 1.09
CA HIS A 455 -20.83 -18.62 1.85
C HIS A 455 -21.78 -19.71 1.36
N ASP A 456 -22.92 -19.34 0.77
CA ASP A 456 -23.92 -20.24 0.19
C ASP A 456 -23.65 -20.61 -1.27
N GLY A 457 -22.50 -20.18 -1.81
CA GLY A 457 -22.13 -20.39 -3.21
C GLY A 457 -22.77 -19.42 -4.20
N SER A 458 -23.62 -18.49 -3.74
CA SER A 458 -24.23 -17.47 -4.60
C SER A 458 -23.26 -16.38 -5.00
N LYS A 459 -23.55 -15.69 -6.09
CA LYS A 459 -22.87 -14.45 -6.48
C LYS A 459 -23.55 -13.25 -5.83
N ILE A 460 -22.82 -12.14 -5.72
CA ILE A 460 -23.40 -10.86 -5.30
C ILE A 460 -24.51 -10.48 -6.28
N THR A 461 -25.70 -10.21 -5.75
CA THR A 461 -26.86 -9.79 -6.53
C THR A 461 -27.38 -8.46 -5.98
N GLU A 462 -27.69 -7.54 -6.89
CA GLU A 462 -28.19 -6.20 -6.57
C GLU A 462 -29.48 -6.24 -5.74
N GLY A 463 -29.59 -5.36 -4.75
CA GLY A 463 -30.72 -5.26 -3.84
C GLY A 463 -30.74 -6.31 -2.73
N THR A 464 -29.80 -7.26 -2.71
CA THR A 464 -29.71 -8.25 -1.64
C THR A 464 -29.08 -7.66 -0.38
N ARG A 465 -29.32 -8.34 0.76
CA ARG A 465 -28.71 -8.01 2.05
C ARG A 465 -27.19 -7.94 1.97
N ALA A 466 -26.57 -8.90 1.30
CA ALA A 466 -25.13 -8.96 1.10
C ALA A 466 -24.61 -7.77 0.31
N GLU A 467 -25.26 -7.42 -0.79
CA GLU A 467 -24.86 -6.30 -1.63
C GLU A 467 -24.94 -4.96 -0.87
N ILE A 468 -26.03 -4.71 -0.17
CA ILE A 468 -26.22 -3.50 0.63
C ILE A 468 -25.13 -3.33 1.69
N LEU A 469 -24.83 -4.40 2.43
CA LEU A 469 -23.76 -4.37 3.43
C LEU A 469 -22.37 -4.20 2.80
N LEU A 470 -22.10 -4.81 1.64
CA LEU A 470 -20.84 -4.60 0.91
C LEU A 470 -20.70 -3.18 0.37
N GLN A 471 -21.78 -2.55 -0.11
CA GLN A 471 -21.78 -1.12 -0.45
C GLN A 471 -21.37 -0.26 0.76
N TYR A 472 -21.90 -0.60 1.93
CA TYR A 472 -21.57 0.12 3.17
C TYR A 472 -20.11 -0.13 3.61
N VAL A 473 -19.63 -1.37 3.56
CA VAL A 473 -18.21 -1.71 3.78
C VAL A 473 -17.30 -0.87 2.87
N LEU A 474 -17.60 -0.87 1.56
CA LEU A 474 -16.83 -0.13 0.57
C LEU A 474 -16.84 1.38 0.83
N GLN A 475 -17.97 1.95 1.27
CA GLN A 475 -18.05 3.36 1.62
C GLN A 475 -17.24 3.67 2.88
N CYS A 476 -17.34 2.85 3.93
CA CYS A 476 -16.57 3.02 5.15
C CYS A 476 -15.06 2.93 4.87
N ARG A 477 -14.62 1.93 4.09
CA ARG A 477 -13.21 1.78 3.73
C ARG A 477 -12.73 2.93 2.85
N ARG A 478 -13.51 3.34 1.83
CA ARG A 478 -13.18 4.47 0.96
C ARG A 478 -12.89 5.72 1.77
N VAL A 479 -13.71 6.00 2.77
CA VAL A 479 -13.58 7.18 3.62
C VAL A 479 -12.38 7.05 4.55
N LEU A 480 -12.20 5.89 5.19
CA LEU A 480 -11.07 5.65 6.08
C LEU A 480 -9.72 5.76 5.38
N THR A 481 -9.63 5.22 4.16
CA THR A 481 -8.37 5.05 3.44
C THR A 481 -8.21 5.99 2.24
N LEU A 482 -8.92 7.11 2.24
CA LEU A 482 -8.74 8.15 1.22
C LEU A 482 -7.30 8.63 1.22
N HIS A 483 -6.71 8.76 0.04
CA HIS A 483 -5.32 9.11 -0.21
C HIS A 483 -4.27 8.05 0.20
N GLU A 484 -4.71 6.84 0.55
CA GLU A 484 -3.81 5.72 0.86
C GLU A 484 -3.71 4.70 -0.30
N GLY A 485 -4.39 4.96 -1.42
CA GLY A 485 -4.36 4.12 -2.62
C GLY A 485 -5.18 2.82 -2.54
N LEU A 486 -5.88 2.59 -1.43
CA LEU A 486 -6.62 1.33 -1.24
C LEU A 486 -7.95 1.31 -2.00
N ARG A 487 -8.52 2.47 -2.35
CA ARG A 487 -9.72 2.55 -3.17
C ARG A 487 -9.54 1.87 -4.53
N TRP A 488 -8.38 2.03 -5.16
CA TRP A 488 -8.05 1.36 -6.41
C TRP A 488 -8.10 -0.16 -6.30
N GLN A 489 -7.65 -0.69 -5.17
CA GLN A 489 -7.68 -2.13 -4.91
C GLN A 489 -9.12 -2.65 -4.76
N ASP A 490 -9.99 -1.90 -4.09
CA ASP A 490 -11.42 -2.25 -4.00
C ASP A 490 -12.10 -2.20 -5.37
N ILE A 491 -11.81 -1.19 -6.21
CA ILE A 491 -12.31 -1.10 -7.58
C ILE A 491 -11.96 -2.36 -8.36
N LYS A 492 -10.71 -2.78 -8.31
CA LYS A 492 -10.24 -4.00 -8.99
C LYS A 492 -10.93 -5.26 -8.47
N ARG A 493 -10.98 -5.42 -7.16
CA ARG A 493 -11.54 -6.62 -6.51
C ARG A 493 -13.03 -6.79 -6.75
N TYR A 494 -13.76 -5.69 -6.83
CA TYR A 494 -15.21 -5.70 -7.02
C TYR A 494 -15.64 -5.49 -8.47
N GLY A 495 -14.70 -5.35 -9.40
CA GLY A 495 -15.00 -5.13 -10.81
C GLY A 495 -15.81 -3.85 -11.05
N ILE A 496 -15.48 -2.79 -10.29
CA ILE A 496 -16.18 -1.51 -10.38
C ILE A 496 -15.71 -0.77 -11.62
N THR A 497 -16.65 -0.31 -12.45
CA THR A 497 -16.36 0.62 -13.54
C THR A 497 -16.02 2.00 -12.98
N VAL A 498 -14.87 2.54 -13.39
CA VAL A 498 -14.46 3.90 -13.03
C VAL A 498 -14.96 4.89 -14.07
N TYR A 499 -15.57 5.94 -13.59
CA TYR A 499 -15.95 7.11 -14.38
C TYR A 499 -15.18 8.32 -13.86
N HIS A 500 -14.21 8.79 -14.64
CA HIS A 500 -13.48 10.01 -14.33
C HIS A 500 -14.24 11.22 -14.85
N TRP A 501 -14.68 12.04 -13.91
CA TRP A 501 -15.44 13.25 -14.21
C TRP A 501 -14.50 14.40 -14.54
N THR A 502 -14.90 15.20 -15.52
CA THR A 502 -14.22 16.44 -15.88
C THR A 502 -15.17 17.60 -15.61
N LYS A 503 -14.72 18.60 -14.90
CA LYS A 503 -15.46 19.85 -14.72
C LYS A 503 -15.42 20.63 -16.02
N THR A 504 -16.59 21.03 -16.52
CA THR A 504 -16.73 21.66 -17.84
C THR A 504 -17.02 23.15 -17.80
N ASP A 505 -17.31 23.68 -16.59
CA ASP A 505 -17.72 25.06 -16.41
C ASP A 505 -16.96 25.73 -15.26
N LEU A 506 -16.41 26.93 -15.55
CA LEU A 506 -15.62 27.78 -14.67
C LEU A 506 -16.47 28.45 -13.57
N GLY A 507 -17.35 27.75 -12.91
CA GLY A 507 -18.10 28.31 -11.77
C GLY A 507 -19.38 27.59 -11.39
N ALA A 508 -20.06 26.91 -12.32
CA ALA A 508 -21.37 26.31 -12.05
C ALA A 508 -21.30 24.86 -11.53
N GLY A 509 -20.11 24.24 -11.54
CA GLY A 509 -19.94 22.87 -11.09
C GLY A 509 -20.61 21.84 -12.00
N THR A 510 -20.61 22.08 -13.31
CA THR A 510 -21.04 21.12 -14.33
C THR A 510 -19.93 20.12 -14.64
N TYR A 511 -20.29 18.84 -14.71
CA TYR A 511 -19.33 17.75 -14.92
C TYR A 511 -19.79 16.82 -16.02
N GLU A 512 -18.84 16.28 -16.77
CA GLU A 512 -19.08 15.23 -17.76
C GLU A 512 -18.05 14.11 -17.64
N VAL A 513 -18.39 12.93 -18.17
CA VAL A 513 -17.43 11.83 -18.32
C VAL A 513 -17.03 11.75 -19.80
N LYS A 514 -15.76 12.01 -20.08
CA LYS A 514 -15.18 11.87 -21.41
C LYS A 514 -15.02 10.39 -21.78
N LYS A 515 -14.96 10.08 -23.07
CA LYS A 515 -14.80 8.70 -23.55
C LYS A 515 -13.52 8.02 -22.99
N ASP A 516 -12.43 8.74 -22.87
CA ASP A 516 -11.15 8.27 -22.32
C ASP A 516 -11.10 8.33 -20.79
N GLY A 517 -12.15 8.79 -20.13
CA GLY A 517 -12.37 8.77 -18.70
C GLY A 517 -13.18 7.59 -18.18
N ILE A 518 -13.35 6.52 -18.98
CA ILE A 518 -14.06 5.30 -18.56
C ILE A 518 -13.10 4.11 -18.53
N LEU A 519 -13.09 3.40 -17.41
CA LEU A 519 -12.42 2.11 -17.26
C LEU A 519 -13.42 1.07 -16.78
N GLU A 520 -13.74 0.12 -17.65
CA GLU A 520 -14.66 -0.95 -17.31
C GLU A 520 -14.11 -1.88 -16.21
N GLY A 521 -15.01 -2.50 -15.46
CA GLY A 521 -14.64 -3.35 -14.32
C GLY A 521 -13.80 -4.58 -14.67
N ASN A 522 -13.76 -4.98 -15.95
CA ASN A 522 -12.94 -6.09 -16.45
C ASN A 522 -11.84 -5.64 -17.42
N ASP A 523 -11.47 -4.37 -17.43
CA ASP A 523 -10.45 -3.82 -18.32
C ASP A 523 -9.05 -4.27 -17.90
N LEU A 524 -8.25 -4.73 -18.87
CA LEU A 524 -6.86 -5.17 -18.63
C LEU A 524 -5.95 -4.04 -18.14
N ARG A 525 -6.31 -2.77 -18.37
CA ARG A 525 -5.60 -1.60 -17.86
C ARG A 525 -5.62 -1.47 -16.34
N GLN A 526 -6.40 -2.29 -15.64
CA GLN A 526 -6.33 -2.43 -14.19
C GLN A 526 -4.95 -2.91 -13.70
N ALA A 527 -4.21 -3.63 -14.54
CA ALA A 527 -2.81 -3.97 -14.28
C ALA A 527 -1.91 -2.92 -14.93
N ILE A 528 -1.21 -2.12 -14.14
CA ILE A 528 -0.29 -1.11 -14.66
C ILE A 528 0.82 -1.81 -15.46
N LEU A 529 1.25 -1.20 -16.58
CA LEU A 529 2.33 -1.74 -17.40
C LEU A 529 3.64 -1.80 -16.60
N LEU A 530 4.38 -2.89 -16.77
CA LEU A 530 5.71 -3.03 -16.21
C LEU A 530 6.65 -1.96 -16.78
N PRO A 531 7.56 -1.43 -15.97
CA PRO A 531 8.49 -0.42 -16.43
C PRO A 531 9.52 -0.97 -17.43
N GLU A 532 10.10 -0.08 -18.22
CA GLU A 532 11.03 -0.42 -19.30
C GLU A 532 12.21 -1.30 -18.83
N GLN A 533 12.75 -1.04 -17.62
CA GLN A 533 13.84 -1.86 -17.07
C GLN A 533 13.44 -3.32 -16.84
N ALA A 534 12.19 -3.58 -16.44
CA ALA A 534 11.71 -4.95 -16.31
C ALA A 534 11.61 -5.65 -17.67
N ILE A 535 11.16 -4.93 -18.70
CA ILE A 535 11.10 -5.47 -20.08
C ILE A 535 12.49 -5.71 -20.66
N LYS A 536 13.45 -4.81 -20.43
CA LYS A 536 14.85 -5.02 -20.78
C LYS A 536 15.46 -6.25 -20.06
N GLY A 537 14.99 -6.54 -18.85
CA GLY A 537 15.27 -7.77 -18.12
C GLY A 537 14.51 -9.01 -18.62
N LYS A 538 13.89 -8.94 -19.82
CA LYS A 538 13.13 -10.03 -20.46
C LYS A 538 11.84 -10.46 -19.72
N ILE A 539 11.35 -9.66 -18.81
CA ILE A 539 10.09 -9.93 -18.13
C ILE A 539 8.93 -9.60 -19.08
N LYS A 540 7.99 -10.55 -19.24
CA LYS A 540 6.84 -10.40 -20.14
C LYS A 540 5.93 -9.24 -19.70
N GLN A 541 5.57 -8.34 -20.62
CA GLN A 541 4.65 -7.22 -20.37
C GLN A 541 3.22 -7.69 -20.09
N ASN A 542 2.46 -6.86 -19.39
CA ASN A 542 1.02 -7.03 -19.24
C ASN A 542 0.29 -6.90 -20.58
N PRO A 543 -0.75 -7.71 -20.82
CA PRO A 543 -1.61 -7.53 -21.99
C PRO A 543 -2.39 -6.21 -21.90
N ARG A 544 -2.80 -5.72 -23.08
CA ARG A 544 -3.64 -4.53 -23.26
C ARG A 544 -4.76 -4.85 -24.25
#